data_084901d8b6b0aec69a2d8760dd9a5cd5
#
_entry.id   084901d8b6b0aec69a2d8760dd9a5cd5
#
_cell.length_a   1.000
_cell.length_b   1.000
_cell.length_c   1.000
_cell.angle_alpha   90.00
_cell.angle_beta   90.00
_cell.angle_gamma   90.00
#
_symmetry.space_group_name_H-M   'P 1'
#
loop_
_entity.id
_entity.type
_entity.pdbx_description
1 polymer ?
#
loop_
_entity_poly.entity_id
_entity_poly.type
_entity_poly.pdbx_seq_one_letter_code
_entity_poly.pdbx_strand_id
1 'polypeptide(L)'
;MSDIGQKMKIAPDDAFDADSFDKPVIGIASEMGVHDSGRHSHLRHQLLYSAAGSITIELEQALCLLPPRRAVWIPAGTVHRAIMRGVMAYRSLYFSTTLPLSDLPLQIVDVNPLFFEVIERMSFWSWEMPAAQQTSLITVFCEEMCAAHSENWTLQYPSDPRLNVWLEGLRMGELPPRLNQLSRQVGACERTIGRIFIRDTGMNYQDWRQQFRLLKAMEMLADGCHISQVAQYLEFVSDSAFIAFFHQHTGTTPGRYSGNIMPQKD
;
A
#
# COMPACT_ATOMS: atom_id res chain seq x y z
N MET A 1 28.32 18.78 22.21
CA MET A 1 27.91 17.91 21.09
C MET A 1 27.09 16.81 21.72
N SER A 2 25.79 17.06 21.82
CA SER A 2 24.83 16.15 22.43
C SER A 2 24.52 15.01 21.47
N ASP A 3 24.65 13.83 22.00
CA ASP A 3 24.29 12.53 21.44
C ASP A 3 22.91 12.60 20.76
N ILE A 4 22.89 12.61 19.43
CA ILE A 4 21.65 12.59 18.65
C ILE A 4 21.12 11.17 18.79
N GLY A 5 20.12 11.07 19.64
CA GLY A 5 19.40 9.94 20.17
C GLY A 5 19.50 8.63 19.39
N GLN A 6 19.64 7.56 20.16
CA GLN A 6 19.51 6.18 19.71
C GLN A 6 18.38 6.07 18.67
N LYS A 7 18.74 5.65 17.46
CA LYS A 7 17.77 5.30 16.42
C LYS A 7 16.84 4.24 16.99
N MET A 8 15.64 4.62 17.41
CA MET A 8 14.66 3.67 17.90
C MET A 8 14.09 2.90 16.71
N LYS A 9 14.63 1.73 16.48
CA LYS A 9 14.01 0.72 15.62
C LYS A 9 13.13 -0.15 16.48
N ILE A 10 11.88 -0.32 16.08
CA ILE A 10 10.96 -1.28 16.68
C ILE A 10 11.17 -2.63 15.99
N ALA A 11 11.22 -3.71 16.77
CA ALA A 11 11.17 -5.06 16.21
C ALA A 11 9.75 -5.35 15.65
N PRO A 12 9.62 -6.19 14.62
CA PRO A 12 8.32 -6.51 14.01
C PRO A 12 7.28 -7.05 14.99
N ASP A 13 7.72 -7.69 16.06
CA ASP A 13 6.85 -8.32 17.08
C ASP A 13 6.62 -7.45 18.33
N ASP A 14 7.19 -6.23 18.36
CA ASP A 14 6.97 -5.32 19.48
C ASP A 14 5.52 -4.77 19.46
N ALA A 15 4.84 -4.85 20.60
CA ALA A 15 3.53 -4.24 20.75
C ALA A 15 3.68 -2.71 20.74
N PHE A 16 3.03 -2.06 19.77
CA PHE A 16 3.01 -0.61 19.63
C PHE A 16 1.59 -0.10 19.52
N ASP A 17 1.26 0.88 20.37
CA ASP A 17 -0.01 1.60 20.35
C ASP A 17 0.24 3.09 20.14
N ALA A 18 -0.02 3.58 18.92
CA ALA A 18 0.15 4.99 18.56
C ALA A 18 -0.78 5.92 19.33
N ASP A 19 -1.93 5.43 19.78
CA ASP A 19 -2.96 6.23 20.45
C ASP A 19 -2.61 6.52 21.91
N SER A 20 -1.65 5.79 22.48
CA SER A 20 -1.18 6.00 23.86
C SER A 20 -0.32 7.24 24.05
N PHE A 21 0.09 7.93 22.99
CA PHE A 21 1.00 9.08 23.06
C PHE A 21 0.28 10.41 22.89
N ASP A 22 0.58 11.37 23.75
CA ASP A 22 0.10 12.76 23.64
C ASP A 22 1.14 13.63 22.92
N LYS A 23 1.37 13.36 21.64
CA LYS A 23 2.31 14.11 20.78
C LYS A 23 1.66 14.41 19.44
N PRO A 24 2.01 15.53 18.77
CA PRO A 24 1.49 15.84 17.43
C PRO A 24 1.81 14.74 16.41
N VAL A 25 3.05 14.23 16.42
CA VAL A 25 3.49 13.14 15.54
C VAL A 25 4.33 12.13 16.31
N ILE A 26 4.10 10.86 16.03
CA ILE A 26 4.92 9.72 16.48
C ILE A 26 5.47 9.02 15.25
N GLY A 27 6.79 8.80 15.23
CA GLY A 27 7.48 8.11 14.15
C GLY A 27 7.94 6.73 14.54
N ILE A 28 7.92 5.81 13.58
CA ILE A 28 8.45 4.46 13.67
C ILE A 28 9.37 4.20 12.49
N ALA A 29 10.55 3.67 12.78
CA ALA A 29 11.46 3.11 11.80
C ALA A 29 11.71 1.64 12.12
N SER A 30 11.62 0.77 11.11
CA SER A 30 11.87 -0.66 11.27
C SER A 30 12.39 -1.30 9.97
N GLU A 31 12.99 -2.48 10.13
CA GLU A 31 13.32 -3.40 9.04
C GLU A 31 12.35 -4.59 9.15
N MET A 32 11.18 -4.48 8.51
CA MET A 32 10.07 -5.41 8.74
C MET A 32 10.26 -6.78 8.08
N GLY A 33 10.92 -6.86 6.91
CA GLY A 33 11.01 -8.10 6.16
C GLY A 33 9.63 -8.60 5.72
N VAL A 34 9.13 -9.65 6.35
CA VAL A 34 7.76 -10.17 6.20
C VAL A 34 7.02 -9.91 7.50
N HIS A 35 5.92 -9.19 7.43
CA HIS A 35 5.08 -8.86 8.59
C HIS A 35 3.61 -8.68 8.17
N ASP A 36 2.71 -9.04 9.06
CA ASP A 36 1.26 -8.87 8.91
C ASP A 36 0.72 -8.18 10.16
N SER A 37 0.23 -6.95 9.98
CA SER A 37 -0.26 -6.15 11.11
C SER A 37 -1.57 -6.68 11.72
N GLY A 38 -2.25 -7.63 11.09
CA GLY A 38 -3.63 -7.96 11.40
C GLY A 38 -4.60 -6.80 11.10
N ARG A 39 -5.90 -7.07 11.19
CA ARG A 39 -6.92 -6.02 11.04
C ARG A 39 -6.97 -5.15 12.29
N HIS A 40 -6.80 -3.85 12.12
CA HIS A 40 -6.85 -2.87 13.22
C HIS A 40 -7.28 -1.50 12.70
N SER A 41 -7.50 -0.57 13.62
CA SER A 41 -7.65 0.86 13.35
C SER A 41 -7.02 1.64 14.50
N HIS A 42 -6.73 2.89 14.28
CA HIS A 42 -6.19 3.81 15.30
C HIS A 42 -6.85 5.19 15.18
N LEU A 43 -6.81 5.98 16.24
CA LEU A 43 -7.41 7.30 16.32
C LEU A 43 -6.57 8.40 15.65
N ARG A 44 -5.40 8.04 15.11
CA ARG A 44 -4.48 8.92 14.41
C ARG A 44 -4.53 8.68 12.92
N HIS A 45 -4.19 9.70 12.12
CA HIS A 45 -3.86 9.48 10.72
C HIS A 45 -2.51 8.78 10.65
N GLN A 46 -2.29 7.96 9.61
CA GLN A 46 -1.05 7.25 9.41
C GLN A 46 -0.49 7.49 8.01
N LEU A 47 0.80 7.76 7.93
CA LEU A 47 1.54 7.65 6.69
C LEU A 47 2.42 6.41 6.76
N LEU A 48 2.30 5.51 5.76
CA LEU A 48 3.21 4.38 5.56
C LEU A 48 4.09 4.64 4.35
N TYR A 49 5.38 4.32 4.49
CA TYR A 49 6.38 4.41 3.42
C TYR A 49 7.32 3.20 3.49
N SER A 50 7.75 2.71 2.32
CA SER A 50 8.84 1.75 2.20
C SER A 50 9.77 2.12 1.05
N ALA A 51 11.08 2.06 1.29
CA ALA A 51 12.08 2.29 0.26
C ALA A 51 12.21 1.09 -0.70
N ALA A 52 11.94 -0.13 -0.21
CA ALA A 52 12.01 -1.37 -0.98
C ALA A 52 10.98 -2.39 -0.49
N GLY A 53 10.68 -3.40 -1.30
CA GLY A 53 9.61 -4.35 -1.06
C GLY A 53 8.23 -3.81 -1.44
N SER A 54 7.16 -4.47 -1.00
CA SER A 54 5.78 -4.04 -1.21
C SER A 54 4.97 -4.12 0.06
N ILE A 55 4.00 -3.22 0.20
CA ILE A 55 3.00 -3.27 1.27
C ILE A 55 1.63 -3.37 0.62
N THR A 56 0.94 -4.48 0.86
CA THR A 56 -0.46 -4.64 0.48
C THR A 56 -1.33 -4.18 1.64
N ILE A 57 -2.20 -3.22 1.39
CA ILE A 57 -3.13 -2.69 2.38
C ILE A 57 -4.53 -3.16 2.04
N GLU A 58 -5.07 -4.03 2.87
CA GLU A 58 -6.44 -4.49 2.77
C GLU A 58 -7.35 -3.55 3.56
N LEU A 59 -8.32 -3.00 2.87
CA LEU A 59 -9.42 -2.22 3.42
C LEU A 59 -10.70 -3.06 3.39
N GLU A 60 -11.77 -2.58 4.01
CA GLU A 60 -13.04 -3.28 3.99
C GLU A 60 -13.58 -3.48 2.57
N GLN A 61 -13.45 -2.45 1.74
CA GLN A 61 -14.01 -2.43 0.38
C GLN A 61 -12.98 -2.17 -0.72
N ALA A 62 -11.69 -2.31 -0.41
CA ALA A 62 -10.64 -2.06 -1.41
C ALA A 62 -9.35 -2.82 -1.07
N LEU A 63 -8.56 -3.05 -2.10
CA LEU A 63 -7.17 -3.45 -2.04
C LEU A 63 -6.30 -2.29 -2.50
N CYS A 64 -5.30 -1.95 -1.73
CA CYS A 64 -4.34 -0.93 -2.06
C CYS A 64 -2.95 -1.55 -2.07
N LEU A 65 -2.21 -1.40 -3.15
CA LEU A 65 -0.80 -1.79 -3.21
C LEU A 65 0.06 -0.55 -3.10
N LEU A 66 0.93 -0.51 -2.12
CA LEU A 66 1.95 0.51 -1.97
C LEU A 66 3.25 0.05 -2.62
N PRO A 67 3.59 0.60 -3.80
CA PRO A 67 4.87 0.32 -4.44
C PRO A 67 6.02 0.95 -3.66
N PRO A 68 7.27 0.49 -3.88
CA PRO A 68 8.44 1.14 -3.32
C PRO A 68 8.53 2.62 -3.69
N ARG A 69 9.05 3.42 -2.76
CA ARG A 69 9.24 4.86 -2.92
C ARG A 69 7.94 5.65 -3.09
N ARG A 70 6.84 5.09 -2.60
CA ARG A 70 5.53 5.75 -2.48
C ARG A 70 5.14 5.75 -1.02
N ALA A 71 4.30 6.70 -0.65
CA ALA A 71 3.67 6.75 0.66
C ALA A 71 2.16 6.59 0.53
N VAL A 72 1.53 5.93 1.51
CA VAL A 72 0.08 5.90 1.62
C VAL A 72 -0.33 6.68 2.85
N TRP A 73 -1.31 7.56 2.66
CA TRP A 73 -2.01 8.24 3.73
C TRP A 73 -3.27 7.47 4.10
N ILE A 74 -3.38 7.08 5.36
CA ILE A 74 -4.53 6.36 5.93
C ILE A 74 -5.19 7.26 6.96
N PRO A 75 -6.42 7.74 6.71
CA PRO A 75 -7.18 8.56 7.66
C PRO A 75 -7.44 7.84 8.97
N ALA A 76 -7.51 8.61 10.06
CA ALA A 76 -7.88 8.12 11.39
C ALA A 76 -9.21 7.34 11.34
N GLY A 77 -9.32 6.27 12.13
CA GLY A 77 -10.50 5.41 12.20
C GLY A 77 -10.67 4.43 11.03
N THR A 78 -9.81 4.50 10.01
CA THR A 78 -9.86 3.56 8.88
C THR A 78 -9.46 2.16 9.34
N VAL A 79 -10.35 1.18 9.22
CA VAL A 79 -10.04 -0.23 9.48
C VAL A 79 -9.20 -0.76 8.32
N HIS A 80 -7.99 -1.24 8.61
CA HIS A 80 -7.06 -1.74 7.61
C HIS A 80 -6.20 -2.88 8.15
N ARG A 81 -5.52 -3.57 7.22
CA ARG A 81 -4.49 -4.57 7.48
C ARG A 81 -3.36 -4.33 6.50
N ALA A 82 -2.14 -4.20 6.99
CA ALA A 82 -0.95 -4.04 6.17
C ALA A 82 -0.15 -5.34 6.13
N ILE A 83 0.02 -5.90 4.95
CA ILE A 83 0.81 -7.11 4.70
C ILE A 83 2.10 -6.68 4.00
N MET A 84 3.21 -6.88 4.68
CA MET A 84 4.54 -6.45 4.24
C MET A 84 5.32 -7.65 3.71
N ARG A 85 5.98 -7.47 2.56
CA ARG A 85 6.78 -8.52 1.91
C ARG A 85 8.07 -7.94 1.38
N GLY A 86 9.20 -8.49 1.86
CA GLY A 86 10.51 -8.01 1.49
C GLY A 86 10.76 -6.54 1.84
N VAL A 87 9.99 -5.98 2.79
CA VAL A 87 10.02 -4.55 3.13
C VAL A 87 11.31 -4.23 3.87
N MET A 88 12.09 -3.35 3.27
CA MET A 88 13.28 -2.77 3.87
C MET A 88 13.04 -1.27 4.09
N ALA A 89 13.60 -0.74 5.18
CA ALA A 89 13.42 0.65 5.54
C ALA A 89 11.93 1.06 5.65
N TYR A 90 11.16 0.29 6.44
CA TYR A 90 9.79 0.63 6.79
C TYR A 90 9.74 1.90 7.63
N ARG A 91 8.89 2.84 7.24
CA ARG A 91 8.63 4.08 7.96
C ARG A 91 7.14 4.24 8.16
N SER A 92 6.74 4.50 9.39
CA SER A 92 5.36 4.81 9.74
C SER A 92 5.31 6.07 10.60
N LEU A 93 4.49 7.02 10.22
CA LEU A 93 4.25 8.26 10.94
C LEU A 93 2.79 8.34 11.34
N TYR A 94 2.51 8.58 12.61
CA TYR A 94 1.17 8.72 13.16
C TYR A 94 0.93 10.17 13.57
N PHE A 95 -0.11 10.78 13.00
CA PHE A 95 -0.43 12.20 13.14
C PHE A 95 -1.68 12.40 13.97
N SER A 96 -1.65 13.38 14.88
CA SER A 96 -2.86 13.85 15.57
C SER A 96 -3.88 14.39 14.57
N THR A 97 -5.15 14.12 14.82
CA THR A 97 -6.27 14.65 14.02
C THR A 97 -6.47 16.15 14.14
N THR A 98 -5.72 16.82 15.03
CA THR A 98 -5.74 18.30 15.17
C THR A 98 -4.84 18.99 14.14
N LEU A 99 -4.03 18.26 13.39
CA LEU A 99 -3.16 18.82 12.36
C LEU A 99 -3.95 19.13 11.07
N PRO A 100 -3.49 20.06 10.22
CA PRO A 100 -4.23 20.51 9.02
C PRO A 100 -4.18 19.52 7.86
N LEU A 101 -4.25 18.22 8.16
CA LEU A 101 -4.28 17.11 7.22
C LEU A 101 -5.53 16.22 7.40
N SER A 102 -6.46 16.65 8.29
CA SER A 102 -7.61 15.82 8.70
C SER A 102 -8.57 15.52 7.58
N ASP A 103 -8.66 16.37 6.57
CA ASP A 103 -9.60 16.23 5.45
C ASP A 103 -9.05 15.43 4.28
N LEU A 104 -7.79 14.99 4.36
CA LEU A 104 -7.20 14.19 3.29
C LEU A 104 -7.81 12.78 3.28
N PRO A 105 -8.29 12.32 2.11
CA PRO A 105 -8.79 10.96 1.96
C PRO A 105 -7.62 9.96 1.97
N LEU A 106 -7.96 8.67 2.04
CA LEU A 106 -6.99 7.62 1.76
C LEU A 106 -6.45 7.80 0.34
N GLN A 107 -5.14 7.92 0.23
CA GLN A 107 -4.46 8.12 -1.05
C GLN A 107 -3.02 7.62 -1.01
N ILE A 108 -2.52 7.24 -2.18
CA ILE A 108 -1.10 6.98 -2.39
C ILE A 108 -0.50 8.19 -3.09
N VAL A 109 0.66 8.61 -2.62
CA VAL A 109 1.36 9.77 -3.16
C VAL A 109 2.79 9.41 -3.55
N ASP A 110 3.31 10.10 -4.55
CA ASP A 110 4.72 10.05 -4.88
C ASP A 110 5.54 10.77 -3.80
N VAL A 111 6.77 10.29 -3.60
CA VAL A 111 7.68 10.83 -2.59
C VAL A 111 8.92 11.36 -3.29
N ASN A 112 9.01 12.70 -3.37
CA ASN A 112 10.18 13.39 -3.88
C ASN A 112 11.35 13.32 -2.88
N PRO A 113 12.59 13.68 -3.26
CA PRO A 113 13.74 13.60 -2.35
C PRO A 113 13.60 14.40 -1.06
N LEU A 114 13.02 15.59 -1.10
CA LEU A 114 12.80 16.39 0.12
C LEU A 114 11.78 15.70 1.04
N PHE A 115 10.67 15.25 0.48
CA PHE A 115 9.63 14.58 1.24
C PHE A 115 10.17 13.28 1.88
N PHE A 116 11.02 12.53 1.15
CA PHE A 116 11.69 11.35 1.71
C PHE A 116 12.54 11.70 2.94
N GLU A 117 13.39 12.73 2.87
CA GLU A 117 14.24 13.14 3.99
C GLU A 117 13.43 13.62 5.21
N VAL A 118 12.27 14.25 4.96
CA VAL A 118 11.33 14.64 6.02
C VAL A 118 10.74 13.40 6.69
N ILE A 119 10.22 12.44 5.91
CA ILE A 119 9.66 11.17 6.40
C ILE A 119 10.73 10.41 7.19
N GLU A 120 11.94 10.26 6.63
CA GLU A 120 13.05 9.57 7.25
C GLU A 120 13.39 10.18 8.61
N ARG A 121 13.57 11.49 8.67
CA ARG A 121 13.93 12.18 9.90
C ARG A 121 12.84 12.07 10.97
N MET A 122 11.57 12.24 10.59
CA MET A 122 10.44 12.16 11.52
C MET A 122 10.25 10.73 12.07
N SER A 123 10.56 9.71 11.28
CA SER A 123 10.45 8.30 11.69
C SER A 123 11.43 7.91 12.79
N PHE A 124 12.52 8.65 12.94
CA PHE A 124 13.54 8.44 14.00
C PHE A 124 13.44 9.42 15.16
N TRP A 125 12.38 10.20 15.27
CA TRP A 125 12.20 11.07 16.42
C TRP A 125 12.06 10.24 17.72
N SER A 126 12.64 10.79 18.80
CA SER A 126 12.34 10.27 20.13
C SER A 126 10.85 10.52 20.44
N TRP A 127 10.19 9.53 20.98
CA TRP A 127 8.79 9.66 21.41
C TRP A 127 8.62 10.64 22.58
N GLU A 128 9.71 11.01 23.26
CA GLU A 128 9.77 12.04 24.30
C GLU A 128 9.98 13.45 23.72
N MET A 129 10.21 13.58 22.40
CA MET A 129 10.49 14.88 21.79
C MET A 129 9.36 15.89 22.10
N PRO A 130 9.70 17.07 22.64
CA PRO A 130 8.69 18.11 22.90
C PRO A 130 7.97 18.55 21.63
N ALA A 131 6.66 18.78 21.72
CA ALA A 131 5.82 19.19 20.58
C ALA A 131 6.37 20.45 19.87
N ALA A 132 6.89 21.43 20.64
CA ALA A 132 7.48 22.64 20.08
C ALA A 132 8.67 22.39 19.14
N GLN A 133 9.43 21.29 19.34
CA GLN A 133 10.55 20.92 18.48
C GLN A 133 10.10 20.19 17.22
N GLN A 134 8.88 19.66 17.20
CA GLN A 134 8.30 18.98 16.04
C GLN A 134 7.73 19.96 14.99
N THR A 135 7.33 21.17 15.42
CA THR A 135 6.49 22.09 14.64
C THR A 135 7.05 22.43 13.27
N SER A 136 8.33 22.80 13.17
CA SER A 136 8.91 23.24 11.89
C SER A 136 8.88 22.14 10.83
N LEU A 137 9.23 20.90 11.20
CA LEU A 137 9.28 19.81 10.25
C LEU A 137 7.88 19.28 9.92
N ILE A 138 6.93 19.35 10.85
CA ILE A 138 5.51 19.10 10.59
C ILE A 138 4.98 20.07 9.52
N THR A 139 5.34 21.36 9.59
CA THR A 139 4.93 22.34 8.56
C THR A 139 5.44 21.93 7.18
N VAL A 140 6.73 21.60 7.07
CA VAL A 140 7.32 21.14 5.79
C VAL A 140 6.63 19.86 5.32
N PHE A 141 6.37 18.91 6.22
CA PHE A 141 5.64 17.68 5.89
C PHE A 141 4.25 17.98 5.31
N CYS A 142 3.50 18.91 5.92
CA CYS A 142 2.17 19.28 5.44
C CYS A 142 2.24 19.91 4.04
N GLU A 143 3.23 20.78 3.79
CA GLU A 143 3.46 21.40 2.48
C GLU A 143 3.79 20.34 1.41
N GLU A 144 4.71 19.42 1.70
CA GLU A 144 5.09 18.33 0.79
C GLU A 144 3.92 17.37 0.54
N MET A 145 3.16 17.01 1.57
CA MET A 145 1.99 16.13 1.45
C MET A 145 0.89 16.76 0.58
N CYS A 146 0.65 18.06 0.72
CA CYS A 146 -0.33 18.78 -0.10
C CYS A 146 0.14 18.97 -1.55
N ALA A 147 1.44 19.07 -1.78
CA ALA A 147 2.03 19.23 -3.11
C ALA A 147 2.24 17.89 -3.85
N ALA A 148 2.25 16.77 -3.13
CA ALA A 148 2.51 15.45 -3.69
C ALA A 148 1.43 15.03 -4.69
N HIS A 149 1.86 14.37 -5.78
CA HIS A 149 0.94 13.84 -6.78
C HIS A 149 0.28 12.56 -6.26
N SER A 150 -1.06 12.53 -6.29
CA SER A 150 -1.83 11.34 -5.92
C SER A 150 -1.86 10.33 -7.07
N GLU A 151 -1.57 9.07 -6.76
CA GLU A 151 -1.56 7.96 -7.70
C GLU A 151 -2.67 6.94 -7.37
N ASN A 152 -3.28 6.36 -8.40
CA ASN A 152 -4.38 5.40 -8.21
C ASN A 152 -3.87 3.95 -8.22
N TRP A 153 -3.36 3.48 -7.09
CA TRP A 153 -2.99 2.08 -6.85
C TRP A 153 -4.00 1.35 -5.97
N THR A 154 -5.23 1.86 -5.94
CA THR A 154 -6.34 1.30 -5.17
C THR A 154 -7.33 0.59 -6.09
N LEU A 155 -7.68 -0.63 -5.76
CA LEU A 155 -8.68 -1.43 -6.46
C LEU A 155 -9.91 -1.58 -5.57
N GLN A 156 -11.01 -0.93 -5.93
CA GLN A 156 -12.27 -1.04 -5.22
C GLN A 156 -12.87 -2.44 -5.42
N TYR A 157 -13.43 -3.02 -4.35
CA TYR A 157 -14.20 -4.25 -4.43
C TYR A 157 -15.68 -3.95 -4.67
N PRO A 158 -16.38 -4.79 -5.44
CA PRO A 158 -17.83 -4.68 -5.54
C PRO A 158 -18.48 -5.01 -4.20
N SER A 159 -19.54 -4.31 -3.85
CA SER A 159 -20.26 -4.45 -2.57
C SER A 159 -21.51 -5.33 -2.64
N ASP A 160 -21.82 -5.91 -3.80
CA ASP A 160 -23.01 -6.73 -3.98
C ASP A 160 -22.89 -8.07 -3.20
N PRO A 161 -23.86 -8.43 -2.34
CA PRO A 161 -23.78 -9.62 -1.51
C PRO A 161 -23.60 -10.94 -2.26
N ARG A 162 -24.01 -11.01 -3.52
CA ARG A 162 -23.81 -12.19 -4.37
C ARG A 162 -22.35 -12.52 -4.63
N LEU A 163 -21.47 -11.53 -4.48
CA LEU A 163 -20.04 -11.66 -4.74
C LEU A 163 -19.23 -11.94 -3.47
N ASN A 164 -19.84 -11.92 -2.27
CA ASN A 164 -19.11 -12.03 -0.99
C ASN A 164 -18.24 -13.29 -0.90
N VAL A 165 -18.79 -14.46 -1.23
CA VAL A 165 -18.04 -15.74 -1.16
C VAL A 165 -16.85 -15.72 -2.12
N TRP A 166 -17.02 -15.18 -3.33
CA TRP A 166 -15.94 -15.02 -4.28
C TRP A 166 -14.88 -14.00 -3.79
N LEU A 167 -15.30 -12.89 -3.19
CA LEU A 167 -14.38 -11.90 -2.61
C LEU A 167 -13.54 -12.48 -1.47
N GLU A 168 -14.11 -13.38 -0.66
CA GLU A 168 -13.34 -14.09 0.36
C GLU A 168 -12.27 -14.98 -0.26
N GLY A 169 -12.56 -15.69 -1.33
CA GLY A 169 -11.58 -16.46 -2.09
C GLY A 169 -10.42 -15.58 -2.61
N LEU A 170 -10.73 -14.37 -3.13
CA LEU A 170 -9.70 -13.41 -3.53
C LEU A 170 -8.80 -12.99 -2.36
N ARG A 171 -9.38 -12.73 -1.19
CA ARG A 171 -8.62 -12.38 0.03
C ARG A 171 -7.73 -13.53 0.51
N MET A 172 -8.11 -14.77 0.21
CA MET A 172 -7.29 -15.97 0.46
C MET A 172 -6.25 -16.23 -0.62
N GLY A 173 -6.16 -15.36 -1.65
CA GLY A 173 -5.15 -15.44 -2.70
C GLY A 173 -5.61 -16.09 -4.00
N GLU A 174 -6.90 -16.40 -4.15
CA GLU A 174 -7.44 -16.86 -5.42
C GLU A 174 -7.36 -15.77 -6.49
N LEU A 175 -7.19 -16.19 -7.75
CA LEU A 175 -7.22 -15.24 -8.87
C LEU A 175 -8.66 -14.99 -9.34
N PRO A 176 -8.98 -13.76 -9.79
CA PRO A 176 -10.27 -13.48 -10.38
C PRO A 176 -10.43 -14.29 -11.70
N PRO A 177 -11.45 -15.15 -11.81
CA PRO A 177 -11.65 -16.01 -12.97
C PRO A 177 -12.08 -15.19 -14.20
N ARG A 178 -12.29 -15.84 -15.33
CA ARG A 178 -12.95 -15.19 -16.47
C ARG A 178 -14.42 -14.91 -16.15
N LEU A 179 -15.01 -13.88 -16.78
CA LEU A 179 -16.40 -13.43 -16.49
C LEU A 179 -17.42 -14.57 -16.59
N ASN A 180 -17.31 -15.44 -17.60
CA ASN A 180 -18.19 -16.59 -17.76
C ASN A 180 -18.06 -17.64 -16.64
N GLN A 181 -16.89 -17.77 -16.06
CA GLN A 181 -16.66 -18.64 -14.90
C GLN A 181 -17.22 -18.02 -13.63
N LEU A 182 -16.95 -16.71 -13.41
CA LEU A 182 -17.53 -15.97 -12.30
C LEU A 182 -19.07 -16.04 -12.31
N SER A 183 -19.68 -15.87 -13.49
CA SER A 183 -21.13 -15.90 -13.62
C SER A 183 -21.74 -17.25 -13.15
N ARG A 184 -21.05 -18.35 -13.43
CA ARG A 184 -21.44 -19.68 -12.95
C ARG A 184 -21.24 -19.85 -11.44
N GLN A 185 -20.12 -19.35 -10.92
CA GLN A 185 -19.80 -19.44 -9.48
C GLN A 185 -20.82 -18.70 -8.61
N VAL A 186 -21.24 -17.50 -9.05
CA VAL A 186 -22.10 -16.64 -8.25
C VAL A 186 -23.59 -16.74 -8.63
N GLY A 187 -23.94 -17.57 -9.62
CA GLY A 187 -25.32 -17.78 -10.04
C GLY A 187 -25.98 -16.53 -10.66
N ALA A 188 -25.21 -15.65 -11.29
CA ALA A 188 -25.70 -14.43 -11.93
C ALA A 188 -25.21 -14.33 -13.38
N CYS A 189 -26.04 -13.82 -14.30
CA CYS A 189 -25.59 -13.68 -15.68
C CYS A 189 -24.50 -12.61 -15.83
N GLU A 190 -23.64 -12.74 -16.85
CA GLU A 190 -22.51 -11.84 -17.13
C GLU A 190 -22.91 -10.37 -17.19
N ARG A 191 -24.09 -10.06 -17.77
CA ARG A 191 -24.64 -8.70 -17.84
C ARG A 191 -24.90 -8.13 -16.44
N THR A 192 -25.42 -8.95 -15.53
CA THR A 192 -25.67 -8.53 -14.13
C THR A 192 -24.36 -8.24 -13.43
N ILE A 193 -23.36 -9.13 -13.57
CA ILE A 193 -22.02 -8.93 -12.99
C ILE A 193 -21.38 -7.66 -13.54
N GLY A 194 -21.41 -7.46 -14.85
CA GLY A 194 -20.86 -6.26 -15.48
C GLY A 194 -21.49 -4.96 -14.93
N ARG A 195 -22.81 -4.95 -14.69
CA ARG A 195 -23.51 -3.80 -14.08
C ARG A 195 -23.10 -3.57 -12.63
N ILE A 196 -22.92 -4.64 -11.86
CA ILE A 196 -22.44 -4.55 -10.47
C ILE A 196 -21.06 -3.88 -10.45
N PHE A 197 -20.13 -4.39 -11.25
CA PHE A 197 -18.76 -3.85 -11.28
C PHE A 197 -18.73 -2.38 -11.68
N ILE A 198 -19.44 -1.98 -12.74
CA ILE A 198 -19.51 -0.57 -13.15
C ILE A 198 -20.11 0.30 -12.04
N ARG A 199 -21.19 -0.15 -11.39
CA ARG A 199 -21.86 0.60 -10.32
C ARG A 199 -20.96 0.78 -9.10
N ASP A 200 -20.30 -0.29 -8.66
CA ASP A 200 -19.63 -0.35 -7.37
C ASP A 200 -18.15 0.07 -7.46
N THR A 201 -17.50 -0.17 -8.60
CA THR A 201 -16.06 0.05 -8.78
C THR A 201 -15.72 1.10 -9.85
N GLY A 202 -16.69 1.53 -10.63
CA GLY A 202 -16.48 2.41 -11.78
C GLY A 202 -15.84 1.71 -12.99
N MET A 203 -15.53 0.41 -12.90
CA MET A 203 -14.83 -0.36 -13.94
C MET A 203 -15.71 -1.49 -14.45
N ASN A 204 -15.55 -1.88 -15.71
CA ASN A 204 -16.07 -3.17 -16.13
C ASN A 204 -15.23 -4.31 -15.54
N TYR A 205 -15.77 -5.52 -15.49
CA TYR A 205 -15.09 -6.66 -14.86
C TYR A 205 -13.75 -6.99 -15.51
N GLN A 206 -13.61 -6.84 -16.81
CA GLN A 206 -12.38 -7.16 -17.52
C GLN A 206 -11.26 -6.19 -17.13
N ASP A 207 -11.54 -4.90 -17.09
CA ASP A 207 -10.56 -3.87 -16.70
C ASP A 207 -10.19 -4.04 -15.21
N TRP A 208 -11.20 -4.31 -14.37
CA TRP A 208 -11.00 -4.61 -12.95
C TRP A 208 -10.11 -5.84 -12.75
N ARG A 209 -10.34 -6.91 -13.50
CA ARG A 209 -9.53 -8.12 -13.47
C ARG A 209 -8.10 -7.85 -13.93
N GLN A 210 -7.92 -7.01 -14.93
CA GLN A 210 -6.59 -6.60 -15.40
C GLN A 210 -5.84 -5.80 -14.33
N GLN A 211 -6.51 -4.86 -13.69
CA GLN A 211 -5.94 -4.08 -12.60
C GLN A 211 -5.55 -4.97 -11.41
N PHE A 212 -6.39 -5.93 -11.02
CA PHE A 212 -6.03 -6.92 -9.99
C PHE A 212 -4.76 -7.69 -10.37
N ARG A 213 -4.69 -8.19 -11.61
CA ARG A 213 -3.51 -8.93 -12.10
C ARG A 213 -2.26 -8.07 -12.10
N LEU A 214 -2.39 -6.79 -12.42
CA LEU A 214 -1.28 -5.84 -12.37
C LEU A 214 -0.77 -5.66 -10.94
N LEU A 215 -1.64 -5.38 -9.99
CA LEU A 215 -1.27 -5.22 -8.57
C LEU A 215 -0.60 -6.50 -8.05
N LYS A 216 -1.15 -7.67 -8.38
CA LYS A 216 -0.58 -8.96 -7.98
C LYS A 216 0.77 -9.23 -8.65
N ALA A 217 0.95 -8.83 -9.91
CA ALA A 217 2.25 -8.90 -10.58
C ALA A 217 3.30 -8.06 -9.87
N MET A 218 2.94 -6.83 -9.49
CA MET A 218 3.84 -5.92 -8.79
C MET A 218 4.24 -6.48 -7.41
N GLU A 219 3.28 -7.03 -6.67
CA GLU A 219 3.52 -7.72 -5.40
C GLU A 219 4.52 -8.87 -5.57
N MET A 220 4.27 -9.79 -6.50
CA MET A 220 5.14 -10.95 -6.75
C MET A 220 6.54 -10.56 -7.21
N LEU A 221 6.65 -9.53 -8.06
CA LEU A 221 7.96 -9.00 -8.49
C LEU A 221 8.72 -8.36 -7.33
N ALA A 222 8.02 -7.68 -6.41
CA ALA A 222 8.61 -7.14 -5.20
C ALA A 222 9.10 -8.24 -4.23
N ASP A 223 8.42 -9.39 -4.23
CA ASP A 223 8.84 -10.60 -3.49
C ASP A 223 10.02 -11.33 -4.16
N GLY A 224 10.53 -10.82 -5.29
CA GLY A 224 11.65 -11.42 -6.01
C GLY A 224 11.28 -12.61 -6.91
N CYS A 225 9.99 -12.82 -7.21
CA CYS A 225 9.57 -13.86 -8.13
C CYS A 225 10.10 -13.61 -9.54
N HIS A 226 10.54 -14.68 -10.21
CA HIS A 226 10.96 -14.60 -11.61
C HIS A 226 9.79 -14.26 -12.55
N ILE A 227 10.09 -13.56 -13.64
CA ILE A 227 9.11 -13.15 -14.65
C ILE A 227 8.25 -14.33 -15.14
N SER A 228 8.87 -15.47 -15.40
CA SER A 228 8.17 -16.70 -15.83
C SER A 228 7.19 -17.24 -14.78
N GLN A 229 7.56 -17.17 -13.50
CA GLN A 229 6.68 -17.59 -12.40
C GLN A 229 5.46 -16.66 -12.29
N VAL A 230 5.68 -15.34 -12.42
CA VAL A 230 4.60 -14.34 -12.40
C VAL A 230 3.68 -14.55 -13.60
N ALA A 231 4.24 -14.72 -14.81
CA ALA A 231 3.47 -14.96 -16.02
C ALA A 231 2.60 -16.21 -15.90
N GLN A 232 3.16 -17.31 -15.41
CA GLN A 232 2.46 -18.58 -15.21
C GLN A 232 1.36 -18.43 -14.14
N TYR A 233 1.69 -17.88 -12.97
CA TYR A 233 0.72 -17.70 -11.89
C TYR A 233 -0.47 -16.85 -12.32
N LEU A 234 -0.22 -15.76 -13.04
CA LEU A 234 -1.26 -14.86 -13.52
C LEU A 234 -1.94 -15.32 -14.82
N GLU A 235 -1.73 -16.56 -15.24
CA GLU A 235 -2.37 -17.18 -16.42
C GLU A 235 -2.09 -16.43 -17.74
N PHE A 236 -0.88 -15.89 -17.94
CA PHE A 236 -0.45 -15.39 -19.23
C PHE A 236 0.00 -16.54 -20.13
N VAL A 237 -0.27 -16.42 -21.42
CA VAL A 237 0.09 -17.45 -22.42
C VAL A 237 1.60 -17.55 -22.65
N SER A 238 2.36 -16.53 -22.28
CA SER A 238 3.83 -16.48 -22.37
C SER A 238 4.40 -15.34 -21.54
N ASP A 239 5.70 -15.41 -21.25
CA ASP A 239 6.45 -14.32 -20.59
C ASP A 239 6.39 -13.03 -21.40
N SER A 240 6.47 -13.12 -22.73
CA SER A 240 6.37 -11.97 -23.63
C SER A 240 5.00 -11.28 -23.53
N ALA A 241 3.92 -12.05 -23.41
CA ALA A 241 2.58 -11.50 -23.23
C ALA A 241 2.45 -10.77 -21.87
N PHE A 242 3.04 -11.33 -20.81
CA PHE A 242 3.11 -10.66 -19.50
C PHE A 242 3.96 -9.39 -19.55
N ILE A 243 5.14 -9.42 -20.15
CA ILE A 243 6.02 -8.25 -20.26
C ILE A 243 5.32 -7.11 -21.01
N ALA A 244 4.64 -7.41 -22.12
CA ALA A 244 3.89 -6.42 -22.89
C ALA A 244 2.73 -5.83 -22.07
N PHE A 245 1.97 -6.66 -21.37
CA PHE A 245 0.90 -6.25 -20.47
C PHE A 245 1.43 -5.31 -19.37
N PHE A 246 2.48 -5.73 -18.67
CA PHE A 246 3.06 -4.94 -17.57
C PHE A 246 3.57 -3.59 -18.06
N HIS A 247 4.30 -3.58 -19.19
CA HIS A 247 4.81 -2.35 -19.79
C HIS A 247 3.68 -1.40 -20.23
N GLN A 248 2.62 -1.92 -20.81
CA GLN A 248 1.46 -1.12 -21.21
C GLN A 248 0.82 -0.39 -20.02
N HIS A 249 0.76 -1.02 -18.84
CA HIS A 249 0.08 -0.47 -17.66
C HIS A 249 0.99 0.37 -16.75
N THR A 250 2.31 0.16 -16.78
CA THR A 250 3.26 0.81 -15.85
C THR A 250 4.27 1.73 -16.56
N GLY A 251 4.34 1.69 -17.89
CA GLY A 251 5.35 2.41 -18.67
C GLY A 251 6.77 1.83 -18.53
N THR A 252 6.96 0.76 -17.74
CA THR A 252 8.28 0.13 -17.52
C THR A 252 8.22 -1.39 -17.69
N THR A 253 9.36 -2.06 -17.88
CA THR A 253 9.40 -3.51 -17.96
C THR A 253 9.45 -4.15 -16.57
N PRO A 254 8.94 -5.40 -16.38
CA PRO A 254 9.01 -6.11 -15.10
C PRO A 254 10.43 -6.20 -14.55
N GLY A 255 11.44 -6.44 -15.41
CA GLY A 255 12.84 -6.52 -14.98
C GLY A 255 13.40 -5.18 -14.45
N ARG A 256 13.05 -4.05 -15.09
CA ARG A 256 13.41 -2.72 -14.57
C ARG A 256 12.66 -2.41 -13.26
N TYR A 257 11.40 -2.79 -13.19
CA TYR A 257 10.61 -2.62 -11.98
C TYR A 257 11.25 -3.38 -10.81
N SER A 258 11.58 -4.66 -10.95
CA SER A 258 12.25 -5.46 -9.92
C SER A 258 13.64 -4.92 -9.56
N GLY A 259 14.43 -4.47 -10.54
CA GLY A 259 15.76 -3.87 -10.30
C GLY A 259 15.70 -2.57 -9.51
N ASN A 260 14.62 -1.80 -9.62
CA ASN A 260 14.41 -0.60 -8.81
C ASN A 260 13.91 -0.88 -7.38
N ILE A 261 13.41 -2.09 -7.14
CA ILE A 261 12.85 -2.52 -5.84
C ILE A 261 13.92 -3.16 -4.97
N MET A 262 14.84 -3.92 -5.57
CA MET A 262 15.94 -4.54 -4.84
C MET A 262 17.06 -3.53 -4.62
N PRO A 263 17.59 -3.39 -3.37
CA PRO A 263 18.81 -2.63 -3.17
C PRO A 263 19.90 -3.26 -4.04
N GLN A 264 20.64 -2.43 -4.79
CA GLN A 264 21.86 -2.88 -5.45
C GLN A 264 22.75 -3.49 -4.37
N LYS A 265 23.06 -4.78 -4.50
CA LYS A 265 24.09 -5.39 -3.69
C LYS A 265 25.42 -4.77 -4.14
N ASP A 266 25.96 -3.89 -3.30
CA ASP A 266 27.37 -3.53 -3.37
C ASP A 266 28.27 -4.75 -3.06
#